data_12ebcecd9dbb17c4ecf1cdf1d546cc92
#
_entry.id   12ebcecd9dbb17c4ecf1cdf1d546cc92
#
_cell.length_a   1.000
_cell.length_b   1.000
_cell.length_c   1.000
_cell.angle_alpha   90.00
_cell.angle_beta   90.00
_cell.angle_gamma   90.00
#
_symmetry.space_group_name_H-M   'P 1'
#
loop_
_entity.id
_entity.type
_entity.pdbx_description
1 polymer ?
#
loop_
_entity_poly.entity_id
_entity_poly.type
_entity_poly.pdbx_seq_one_letter_code
_entity_poly.pdbx_strand_id
1 'polypeptide(L)'
;MXTHNIGGGKVWPIEQLVGVCDAARSKGLALHLDGARLWHATAATGISERDYAKHFDTVSVCFSKALGAPVGSALAGPRDFIARARRFKQQIGGGFRQAGIIAAGALYALRNHRARLVEDHEHAQMLARGIASLPGITLDVASVETNIVRFGVTSLPAGEFVEKLHAKGLYFLPSGADAVRAIPYLNISRQQIQQAIEVIASVLEPHSAAAGTLGSQAGRGASAGY
;
A
#
# COMPACT_ATOMS: atom_id res chain seq x y z
N MET A 1 11.87 -9.90 -9.23
CA MET A 1 10.59 -9.37 -9.79
C MET A 1 9.47 -9.39 -8.75
N UNK A 2 8.53 -8.64 -8.71
CA UNK A 2 7.53 -8.66 -7.95
C UNK A 2 6.47 -9.04 -8.68
N THR A 3 5.55 -9.55 -8.08
CA THR A 3 4.24 -9.77 -8.71
C THR A 3 3.34 -8.55 -8.55
N HIS A 4 3.65 -7.69 -7.62
CA HIS A 4 2.78 -6.64 -7.12
C HIS A 4 3.66 -5.49 -6.64
N ASN A 5 3.61 -4.36 -7.29
CA ASN A 5 4.51 -3.26 -6.98
C ASN A 5 4.07 -2.46 -5.74
N ILE A 6 5.04 -1.95 -5.02
CA ILE A 6 4.81 -1.14 -3.80
C ILE A 6 4.32 0.28 -4.15
N GLY A 7 4.57 0.75 -5.35
CA GLY A 7 4.28 2.12 -5.77
C GLY A 7 2.80 2.39 -6.02
N GLY A 8 2.07 1.38 -6.49
CA GLY A 8 0.66 1.57 -6.82
C GLY A 8 -0.20 0.32 -6.66
N GLY A 9 0.40 -0.78 -6.23
CA GLY A 9 -0.36 -2.01 -6.00
C GLY A 9 -0.81 -2.75 -7.25
N LYS A 10 -0.24 -2.42 -8.40
CA LYS A 10 -0.60 -3.10 -9.65
C LYS A 10 0.01 -4.49 -9.71
N VAL A 11 -0.75 -5.43 -10.22
CA VAL A 11 -0.31 -6.81 -10.44
C VAL A 11 0.25 -6.92 -11.86
N TRP A 12 1.41 -7.56 -12.00
CA TRP A 12 1.97 -7.83 -13.31
C TRP A 12 1.14 -8.89 -14.04
N PRO A 13 0.68 -8.61 -15.27
CA PRO A 13 0.01 -9.65 -16.07
C PRO A 13 0.94 -10.85 -16.21
N ILE A 14 0.40 -12.05 -15.99
CA ILE A 14 1.23 -13.27 -15.93
C ILE A 14 1.99 -13.50 -17.25
N GLU A 15 1.39 -13.15 -18.38
CA GLU A 15 2.02 -13.34 -19.70
C GLU A 15 3.26 -12.46 -19.84
N GLN A 16 3.20 -11.22 -19.35
CA GLN A 16 4.36 -10.31 -19.36
C GLN A 16 5.43 -10.80 -18.39
N LEU A 17 5.03 -11.26 -17.21
CA LEU A 17 5.95 -11.83 -16.23
C LEU A 17 6.70 -13.02 -16.84
N VAL A 18 5.98 -13.93 -17.50
CA VAL A 18 6.57 -15.11 -18.18
C VAL A 18 7.54 -14.65 -19.28
N GLY A 19 7.13 -13.70 -20.13
CA GLY A 19 7.99 -13.18 -21.19
C GLY A 19 9.31 -12.63 -20.66
N VAL A 20 9.28 -11.90 -19.54
CA VAL A 20 10.51 -11.41 -18.91
C VAL A 20 11.35 -12.57 -18.36
N CYS A 21 10.71 -13.56 -17.75
CA CYS A 21 11.42 -14.75 -17.25
C CYS A 21 12.12 -15.50 -18.39
N ASP A 22 11.44 -15.70 -19.51
CA ASP A 22 12.00 -16.40 -20.68
C ASP A 22 13.16 -15.60 -21.28
N ALA A 23 13.02 -14.29 -21.40
CA ALA A 23 14.12 -13.43 -21.89
C ALA A 23 15.33 -13.49 -20.96
N ALA A 24 15.11 -13.49 -19.64
CA ALA A 24 16.21 -13.60 -18.68
C ALA A 24 16.89 -14.98 -18.75
N ARG A 25 16.11 -16.07 -18.87
CA ARG A 25 16.67 -17.42 -19.01
C ARG A 25 17.48 -17.57 -20.28
N SER A 26 17.05 -16.96 -21.39
CA SER A 26 17.82 -17.01 -22.66
C SER A 26 19.19 -16.34 -22.53
N LYS A 27 19.38 -15.49 -21.52
CA LYS A 27 20.66 -14.84 -21.20
C LYS A 27 21.42 -15.53 -20.06
N GLY A 28 20.96 -16.70 -19.63
CA GLY A 28 21.60 -17.44 -18.55
C GLY A 28 21.42 -16.86 -17.16
N LEU A 29 20.45 -15.98 -16.98
CA LEU A 29 20.23 -15.32 -15.68
C LEU A 29 19.39 -16.19 -14.75
N ALA A 30 19.77 -16.21 -13.47
CA ALA A 30 18.97 -16.83 -12.42
C ALA A 30 17.78 -15.91 -12.08
N LEU A 31 16.66 -16.53 -11.73
CA LEU A 31 15.40 -15.83 -11.52
C LEU A 31 14.95 -15.93 -10.07
N HIS A 32 14.76 -14.77 -9.43
CA HIS A 32 14.22 -14.69 -8.06
C HIS A 32 12.91 -13.93 -8.06
N LEU A 33 11.88 -14.52 -7.45
CA LEU A 33 10.62 -13.83 -7.20
C LEU A 33 10.64 -13.18 -5.81
N ASP A 34 10.59 -11.87 -5.77
CA ASP A 34 10.22 -11.15 -4.55
C ASP A 34 8.71 -11.22 -4.40
N GLY A 35 8.26 -12.24 -3.68
CA GLY A 35 6.85 -12.48 -3.40
C GLY A 35 6.35 -11.81 -2.12
N ALA A 36 6.92 -10.66 -1.76
CA ALA A 36 6.54 -9.94 -0.54
C ALA A 36 5.03 -9.66 -0.46
N ARG A 37 4.35 -9.55 -1.60
CA ARG A 37 2.89 -9.40 -1.69
C ARG A 37 2.25 -10.40 -2.65
N LEU A 38 2.86 -11.56 -2.81
CA LEU A 38 2.37 -12.61 -3.71
C LEU A 38 0.90 -12.95 -3.44
N TRP A 39 0.50 -13.03 -2.17
CA TRP A 39 -0.88 -13.38 -1.83
C TRP A 39 -1.92 -12.33 -2.27
N HIS A 40 -1.54 -11.05 -2.34
CA HIS A 40 -2.43 -10.05 -2.95
C HIS A 40 -2.57 -10.29 -4.46
N ALA A 41 -1.48 -10.65 -5.13
CA ALA A 41 -1.55 -10.95 -6.57
C ALA A 41 -2.45 -12.18 -6.80
N THR A 42 -2.29 -13.23 -5.99
CA THR A 42 -3.15 -14.44 -6.12
C THR A 42 -4.61 -14.13 -5.81
N ALA A 43 -4.89 -13.31 -4.82
CA ALA A 43 -6.26 -12.92 -4.47
C ALA A 43 -6.91 -12.08 -5.59
N ALA A 44 -6.12 -11.23 -6.25
CA ALA A 44 -6.63 -10.36 -7.33
C ALA A 44 -6.86 -11.11 -8.64
N THR A 45 -6.01 -12.12 -8.95
CA THR A 45 -6.01 -12.76 -10.27
C THR A 45 -6.62 -14.16 -10.28
N GLY A 46 -6.68 -14.82 -9.13
CA GLY A 46 -7.04 -16.24 -9.04
C GLY A 46 -5.89 -17.18 -9.42
N ILE A 47 -4.75 -16.67 -9.89
CA ILE A 47 -3.59 -17.48 -10.26
C ILE A 47 -2.91 -17.97 -8.97
N SER A 48 -2.63 -19.28 -8.90
CA SER A 48 -2.05 -19.86 -7.68
C SER A 48 -0.61 -19.41 -7.44
N GLU A 49 -0.17 -19.46 -6.17
CA GLU A 49 1.22 -19.21 -5.80
C GLU A 49 2.17 -20.14 -6.56
N ARG A 50 1.75 -21.38 -6.77
CA ARG A 50 2.52 -22.37 -7.55
C ARG A 50 2.71 -21.89 -9.00
N ASP A 51 1.65 -21.40 -9.61
CA ASP A 51 1.69 -20.96 -11.01
C ASP A 51 2.54 -19.70 -11.20
N TYR A 52 2.59 -18.81 -10.21
CA TYR A 52 3.57 -17.73 -10.22
C TYR A 52 4.98 -18.26 -9.99
N ALA A 53 5.15 -19.09 -8.97
CA ALA A 53 6.49 -19.52 -8.50
C ALA A 53 7.23 -20.40 -9.52
N LYS A 54 6.51 -21.20 -10.32
CA LYS A 54 7.13 -22.17 -11.25
C LYS A 54 8.05 -21.52 -12.30
N HIS A 55 7.94 -20.21 -12.50
CA HIS A 55 8.76 -19.47 -13.44
C HIS A 55 10.10 -18.99 -12.85
N PHE A 56 10.34 -19.24 -11.56
CA PHE A 56 11.50 -18.72 -10.82
C PHE A 56 12.30 -19.86 -10.20
N ASP A 57 13.60 -19.62 -10.04
CA ASP A 57 14.50 -20.57 -9.38
C ASP A 57 14.34 -20.50 -7.85
N THR A 58 14.03 -19.31 -7.33
CA THR A 58 13.84 -19.08 -5.91
C THR A 58 12.74 -18.04 -5.69
N VAL A 59 12.09 -18.13 -4.51
CA VAL A 59 10.97 -17.23 -4.15
C VAL A 59 11.13 -16.81 -2.69
N SER A 60 11.01 -15.54 -2.40
CA SER A 60 10.81 -15.05 -1.03
C SER A 60 9.35 -14.62 -0.83
N VAL A 61 8.81 -14.86 0.35
CA VAL A 61 7.45 -14.42 0.74
C VAL A 61 7.49 -13.77 2.12
N CYS A 62 6.58 -12.85 2.38
CA CYS A 62 6.53 -12.10 3.64
C CYS A 62 5.20 -12.36 4.35
N PHE A 63 5.26 -12.85 5.60
CA PHE A 63 4.07 -13.12 6.40
C PHE A 63 3.60 -11.89 7.19
N SER A 64 4.47 -10.89 7.37
CA SER A 64 4.21 -9.71 8.21
C SER A 64 3.65 -8.50 7.46
N LYS A 65 3.25 -8.69 6.22
CA LYS A 65 2.52 -7.69 5.43
C LYS A 65 1.03 -8.05 5.38
N ALA A 66 0.55 -8.45 4.23
CA ALA A 66 -0.86 -8.79 3.98
C ALA A 66 -1.44 -9.78 5.01
N LEU A 67 -0.68 -10.80 5.37
CA LEU A 67 -1.18 -11.84 6.26
C LEU A 67 -1.21 -11.42 7.75
N GLY A 68 -0.58 -10.32 8.10
CA GLY A 68 -0.67 -9.76 9.45
C GLY A 68 0.06 -10.57 10.53
N ALA A 69 1.02 -11.43 10.16
CA ALA A 69 1.86 -12.07 11.15
C ALA A 69 2.75 -11.03 11.85
N PRO A 70 3.07 -11.20 13.13
CA PRO A 70 3.87 -10.19 13.84
C PRO A 70 5.26 -9.99 13.25
N VAL A 71 5.84 -11.04 12.64
CA VAL A 71 7.16 -10.98 12.01
C VAL A 71 7.32 -12.18 11.08
N GLY A 72 8.19 -12.05 10.10
CA GLY A 72 8.71 -13.20 9.38
C GLY A 72 8.54 -13.20 7.89
N SER A 73 9.45 -13.90 7.26
CA SER A 73 9.42 -14.21 5.84
C SER A 73 10.03 -15.60 5.62
N ALA A 74 9.77 -16.17 4.47
CA ALA A 74 10.34 -17.47 4.10
C ALA A 74 10.97 -17.35 2.72
N LEU A 75 12.03 -18.14 2.54
CA LEU A 75 12.73 -18.30 1.27
C LEU A 75 12.55 -19.74 0.81
N ALA A 76 12.09 -19.93 -0.41
CA ALA A 76 11.89 -21.23 -1.04
C ALA A 76 12.83 -21.36 -2.26
N GLY A 77 13.29 -22.58 -2.50
CA GLY A 77 14.18 -22.88 -3.62
C GLY A 77 14.76 -24.28 -3.52
N PRO A 78 15.68 -24.65 -4.41
CA PRO A 78 16.35 -25.96 -4.35
C PRO A 78 17.05 -26.23 -3.02
N ARG A 79 17.16 -27.49 -2.65
CA ARG A 79 17.68 -27.92 -1.34
C ARG A 79 19.09 -27.35 -1.07
N ASP A 80 19.99 -27.43 -2.03
CA ASP A 80 21.37 -26.96 -1.89
C ASP A 80 21.43 -25.42 -1.76
N PHE A 81 20.59 -24.72 -2.50
CA PHE A 81 20.45 -23.25 -2.37
C PHE A 81 20.00 -22.90 -0.95
N ILE A 82 18.98 -23.58 -0.43
CA ILE A 82 18.45 -23.30 0.92
C ILE A 82 19.48 -23.66 1.99
N ALA A 83 20.27 -24.72 1.80
CA ALA A 83 21.35 -25.06 2.73
C ALA A 83 22.39 -23.93 2.83
N ARG A 84 22.80 -23.37 1.69
CA ARG A 84 23.71 -22.20 1.66
C ARG A 84 23.05 -20.96 2.27
N ALA A 85 21.79 -20.70 1.95
CA ALA A 85 21.05 -19.55 2.47
C ALA A 85 20.96 -19.60 4.00
N ARG A 86 20.73 -20.79 4.59
CA ARG A 86 20.72 -20.97 6.05
C ARG A 86 22.08 -20.61 6.67
N ARG A 87 23.18 -20.99 6.01
CA ARG A 87 24.53 -20.65 6.46
C ARG A 87 24.76 -19.13 6.44
N PHE A 88 24.41 -18.48 5.32
CA PHE A 88 24.52 -17.02 5.22
C PHE A 88 23.65 -16.31 6.26
N LYS A 89 22.42 -16.79 6.48
CA LYS A 89 21.53 -16.25 7.51
C LYS A 89 22.22 -16.24 8.90
N GLN A 90 22.92 -17.34 9.26
CA GLN A 90 23.67 -17.39 10.52
C GLN A 90 24.83 -16.39 10.52
N GLN A 91 25.60 -16.32 9.43
CA GLN A 91 26.78 -15.46 9.32
C GLN A 91 26.43 -13.96 9.46
N ILE A 92 25.28 -13.53 8.94
CA ILE A 92 24.87 -12.13 8.99
C ILE A 92 24.00 -11.81 10.23
N GLY A 93 24.03 -12.67 11.25
CA GLY A 93 23.32 -12.42 12.50
C GLY A 93 21.85 -12.80 12.50
N GLY A 94 21.36 -13.48 11.46
CA GLY A 94 19.96 -13.88 11.37
C GLY A 94 19.64 -15.19 12.09
N GLY A 95 20.57 -15.74 12.87
CA GLY A 95 20.31 -16.91 13.70
C GLY A 95 19.29 -16.59 14.79
N PHE A 96 18.28 -17.45 14.94
CA PHE A 96 17.23 -17.22 15.92
C PHE A 96 16.82 -18.57 16.54
N ARG A 97 17.04 -18.68 17.83
CA ARG A 97 16.56 -19.83 18.63
C ARG A 97 15.07 -19.64 18.91
N GLN A 98 14.38 -20.70 19.22
CA GLN A 98 12.96 -20.71 19.55
C GLN A 98 12.10 -20.00 18.46
N ALA A 99 12.51 -20.10 17.21
CA ALA A 99 11.80 -19.50 16.07
C ALA A 99 10.37 -20.03 15.88
N GLY A 100 10.05 -21.17 16.54
CA GLY A 100 8.70 -21.73 16.55
C GLY A 100 7.64 -20.75 17.06
N ILE A 101 8.01 -19.87 18.00
CA ILE A 101 7.08 -18.87 18.54
C ILE A 101 6.60 -17.93 17.42
N ILE A 102 7.54 -17.38 16.65
CA ILE A 102 7.18 -16.48 15.54
C ILE A 102 6.61 -17.25 14.35
N ALA A 103 7.08 -18.48 14.12
CA ALA A 103 6.57 -19.33 13.04
C ALA A 103 5.11 -19.73 13.29
N ALA A 104 4.70 -19.90 14.55
CA ALA A 104 3.30 -20.17 14.89
C ALA A 104 2.39 -19.02 14.45
N GLY A 105 2.79 -17.76 14.65
CA GLY A 105 2.06 -16.60 14.16
C GLY A 105 1.96 -16.59 12.64
N ALA A 106 3.06 -16.88 11.95
CA ALA A 106 3.07 -16.96 10.49
C ALA A 106 2.17 -18.09 9.97
N LEU A 107 2.19 -19.25 10.63
CA LEU A 107 1.36 -20.40 10.25
C LEU A 107 -0.13 -20.10 10.48
N TYR A 108 -0.46 -19.47 11.61
CA TYR A 108 -1.83 -19.04 11.89
C TYR A 108 -2.32 -18.09 10.79
N ALA A 109 -1.52 -17.06 10.49
CA ALA A 109 -1.85 -16.05 9.48
C ALA A 109 -2.06 -16.70 8.10
N LEU A 110 -1.19 -17.63 7.73
CA LEU A 110 -1.29 -18.33 6.44
C LEU A 110 -2.59 -19.15 6.34
N ARG A 111 -2.98 -19.80 7.43
CA ARG A 111 -4.18 -20.65 7.46
C ARG A 111 -5.49 -19.87 7.54
N ASN A 112 -5.47 -18.71 8.21
CA ASN A 112 -6.70 -18.02 8.58
C ASN A 112 -6.91 -16.69 7.84
N HIS A 113 -5.84 -16.05 7.32
CA HIS A 113 -5.97 -14.70 6.78
C HIS A 113 -5.91 -14.64 5.24
N ARG A 114 -5.41 -15.69 4.56
CA ARG A 114 -5.28 -15.68 3.09
C ARG A 114 -6.60 -15.39 2.40
N ALA A 115 -7.66 -16.09 2.81
CA ALA A 115 -8.98 -15.94 2.19
C ALA A 115 -9.58 -14.54 2.41
N ARG A 116 -9.12 -13.82 3.44
CA ARG A 116 -9.63 -12.49 3.78
C ARG A 116 -9.01 -11.36 2.95
N LEU A 117 -7.97 -11.63 2.18
CA LEU A 117 -7.28 -10.56 1.43
C LEU A 117 -8.20 -9.84 0.43
N VAL A 118 -9.26 -10.51 -0.02
CA VAL A 118 -10.28 -9.87 -0.87
C VAL A 118 -10.97 -8.70 -0.16
N GLU A 119 -11.13 -8.78 1.17
CA GLU A 119 -11.72 -7.70 1.98
C GLU A 119 -10.83 -6.45 1.92
N ASP A 120 -9.50 -6.62 2.00
CA ASP A 120 -8.55 -5.52 1.87
C ASP A 120 -8.69 -4.83 0.51
N HIS A 121 -8.89 -5.62 -0.56
CA HIS A 121 -9.09 -5.08 -1.92
C HIS A 121 -10.41 -4.32 -2.02
N GLU A 122 -11.48 -4.84 -1.44
CA GLU A 122 -12.79 -4.16 -1.39
C GLU A 122 -12.68 -2.84 -0.63
N HIS A 123 -11.98 -2.82 0.50
CA HIS A 123 -11.73 -1.62 1.29
C HIS A 123 -10.92 -0.58 0.49
N ALA A 124 -9.91 -1.02 -0.24
CA ALA A 124 -9.12 -0.14 -1.10
C ALA A 124 -9.98 0.47 -2.20
N GLN A 125 -10.81 -0.35 -2.84
CA GLN A 125 -11.74 0.12 -3.87
C GLN A 125 -12.78 1.09 -3.30
N MET A 126 -13.29 0.82 -2.09
CA MET A 126 -14.24 1.72 -1.42
C MET A 126 -13.58 3.08 -1.13
N LEU A 127 -12.36 3.07 -0.58
CA LEU A 127 -11.59 4.28 -0.33
C LEU A 127 -11.36 5.05 -1.64
N ALA A 128 -10.89 4.35 -2.68
CA ALA A 128 -10.60 4.97 -3.99
C ALA A 128 -11.82 5.66 -4.58
N ARG A 129 -12.97 4.97 -4.62
CA ARG A 129 -14.22 5.54 -5.13
C ARG A 129 -14.69 6.73 -4.29
N GLY A 130 -14.51 6.64 -2.97
CA GLY A 130 -14.97 7.70 -2.05
C GLY A 130 -14.16 8.99 -2.18
N ILE A 131 -12.89 8.89 -2.58
CA ILE A 131 -12.04 10.09 -2.65
C ILE A 131 -11.80 10.60 -4.07
N ALA A 132 -12.07 9.80 -5.10
CA ALA A 132 -11.71 10.14 -6.49
C ALA A 132 -12.36 11.43 -6.99
N SER A 133 -13.54 11.78 -6.49
CA SER A 133 -14.26 12.98 -6.89
C SER A 133 -13.99 14.20 -5.99
N LEU A 134 -13.18 14.04 -4.94
CA LEU A 134 -12.91 15.16 -4.03
C LEU A 134 -12.01 16.20 -4.72
N PRO A 135 -12.32 17.51 -4.54
CA PRO A 135 -11.46 18.55 -5.09
C PRO A 135 -10.02 18.42 -4.58
N GLY A 136 -9.07 18.50 -5.49
CA GLY A 136 -7.65 18.41 -5.14
C GLY A 136 -7.10 16.99 -5.10
N ILE A 137 -7.91 15.97 -5.44
CA ILE A 137 -7.46 14.58 -5.58
C ILE A 137 -7.34 14.20 -7.05
N THR A 138 -6.27 13.52 -7.41
CA THR A 138 -6.13 12.89 -8.73
C THR A 138 -5.93 11.38 -8.50
N LEU A 139 -6.88 10.61 -9.02
CA LEU A 139 -6.88 9.15 -8.86
C LEU A 139 -7.67 8.50 -9.98
N ASP A 140 -7.05 7.54 -10.65
CA ASP A 140 -7.75 6.61 -11.51
C ASP A 140 -8.18 5.40 -10.70
N VAL A 141 -9.46 5.29 -10.40
CA VAL A 141 -10.04 4.20 -9.61
C VAL A 141 -9.77 2.83 -10.25
N ALA A 142 -9.76 2.77 -11.59
CA ALA A 142 -9.49 1.52 -12.30
C ALA A 142 -8.04 1.04 -12.11
N SER A 143 -7.13 1.92 -11.70
CA SER A 143 -5.74 1.56 -11.44
C SER A 143 -5.54 0.85 -10.09
N VAL A 144 -6.54 0.84 -9.21
CA VAL A 144 -6.46 0.22 -7.88
C VAL A 144 -6.83 -1.27 -8.01
N GLU A 145 -5.83 -2.12 -8.06
CA GLU A 145 -6.01 -3.57 -8.32
C GLU A 145 -5.94 -4.42 -7.05
N THR A 146 -5.33 -3.89 -5.99
CA THR A 146 -5.11 -4.62 -4.73
C THR A 146 -5.42 -3.70 -3.55
N ASN A 147 -4.71 -3.88 -2.44
CA ASN A 147 -4.93 -3.07 -1.23
C ASN A 147 -4.11 -1.78 -1.18
N ILE A 148 -3.47 -1.36 -2.26
CA ILE A 148 -2.71 -0.09 -2.27
C ILE A 148 -3.47 0.95 -3.10
N VAL A 149 -3.84 2.05 -2.45
CA VAL A 149 -4.44 3.22 -3.11
C VAL A 149 -3.39 4.31 -3.13
N ARG A 150 -2.88 4.63 -4.32
CA ARG A 150 -1.95 5.74 -4.52
C ARG A 150 -2.68 6.83 -5.29
N PHE A 151 -2.74 8.02 -4.71
CA PHE A 151 -3.45 9.16 -5.28
C PHE A 151 -2.61 10.43 -5.18
N GLY A 152 -2.81 11.34 -6.12
CA GLY A 152 -2.18 12.65 -6.11
C GLY A 152 -3.00 13.64 -5.30
N VAL A 153 -2.30 14.62 -4.71
CA VAL A 153 -2.90 15.77 -4.00
C VAL A 153 -2.39 17.02 -4.70
N THR A 154 -3.31 17.85 -5.20
CA THR A 154 -2.96 19.05 -5.99
C THR A 154 -3.15 20.34 -5.23
N SER A 155 -3.86 20.32 -4.11
CA SER A 155 -4.20 21.53 -3.33
C SER A 155 -3.09 21.95 -2.35
N LEU A 156 -2.22 21.01 -1.95
CA LEU A 156 -1.11 21.26 -1.01
C LEU A 156 -0.05 20.15 -1.17
N PRO A 157 1.18 20.36 -0.69
CA PRO A 157 2.20 19.30 -0.72
C PRO A 157 1.78 18.06 0.04
N ALA A 158 2.13 16.88 -0.48
CA ALA A 158 1.71 15.59 0.12
C ALA A 158 2.16 15.45 1.58
N GLY A 159 3.32 15.96 1.93
CA GLY A 159 3.79 15.94 3.33
C GLY A 159 2.86 16.72 4.26
N GLU A 160 2.50 17.93 3.88
CA GLU A 160 1.58 18.76 4.66
C GLU A 160 0.19 18.12 4.76
N PHE A 161 -0.30 17.56 3.66
CA PHE A 161 -1.58 16.85 3.65
C PHE A 161 -1.55 15.69 4.66
N VAL A 162 -0.49 14.89 4.63
CA VAL A 162 -0.34 13.74 5.53
C VAL A 162 -0.27 14.21 7.00
N GLU A 163 0.43 15.30 7.30
CA GLU A 163 0.47 15.86 8.66
C GLU A 163 -0.93 16.26 9.16
N LYS A 164 -1.73 16.89 8.29
CA LYS A 164 -3.12 17.25 8.62
C LYS A 164 -3.99 16.01 8.87
N LEU A 165 -3.78 14.94 8.09
CA LEU A 165 -4.48 13.67 8.31
C LEU A 165 -4.05 13.04 9.65
N HIS A 166 -2.75 13.04 9.97
CA HIS A 166 -2.23 12.50 11.23
C HIS A 166 -2.84 13.23 12.43
N ALA A 167 -2.99 14.53 12.34
CA ALA A 167 -3.63 15.33 13.40
C ALA A 167 -5.09 14.94 13.65
N LYS A 168 -5.73 14.30 12.66
CA LYS A 168 -7.11 13.78 12.75
C LYS A 168 -7.15 12.25 12.98
N GLY A 169 -6.00 11.63 13.28
CA GLY A 169 -5.91 10.21 13.58
C GLY A 169 -5.87 9.28 12.36
N LEU A 170 -5.67 9.81 11.17
CA LEU A 170 -5.60 9.01 9.95
C LEU A 170 -4.15 8.95 9.44
N TYR A 171 -3.53 7.77 9.48
CA TYR A 171 -2.09 7.59 9.25
C TYR A 171 -1.82 7.04 7.86
N PHE A 172 -1.44 7.91 6.95
CA PHE A 172 -0.98 7.59 5.60
C PHE A 172 0.49 7.97 5.45
N LEU A 173 1.08 7.61 4.32
CA LEU A 173 2.48 7.95 4.02
C LEU A 173 2.56 8.73 2.71
N PRO A 174 3.39 9.77 2.65
CA PRO A 174 3.66 10.41 1.36
C PRO A 174 4.37 9.42 0.43
N SER A 175 4.10 9.54 -0.85
CA SER A 175 4.64 8.66 -1.91
C SER A 175 5.22 9.50 -3.05
N GLY A 176 5.88 10.59 -2.69
CA GLY A 176 6.39 11.61 -3.59
C GLY A 176 6.03 12.99 -3.08
N ALA A 177 6.36 14.01 -3.84
CA ALA A 177 6.10 15.40 -3.46
C ALA A 177 4.59 15.72 -3.46
N ASP A 178 3.87 15.09 -4.35
CA ASP A 178 2.46 15.37 -4.65
C ASP A 178 1.55 14.15 -4.55
N ALA A 179 2.04 13.03 -4.00
CA ALA A 179 1.28 11.79 -3.95
C ALA A 179 1.30 11.17 -2.55
N VAL A 180 0.24 10.47 -2.24
CA VAL A 180 0.02 9.78 -0.96
C VAL A 180 -0.33 8.32 -1.22
N ARG A 181 0.05 7.47 -0.31
CA ARG A 181 -0.25 6.04 -0.36
C ARG A 181 -1.00 5.59 0.89
N ALA A 182 -2.19 5.07 0.69
CA ALA A 182 -3.01 4.44 1.71
C ALA A 182 -3.02 2.93 1.50
N ILE A 183 -2.99 2.17 2.58
CA ILE A 183 -2.95 0.70 2.51
C ILE A 183 -3.93 0.12 3.55
N PRO A 184 -5.19 -0.09 3.17
CA PRO A 184 -6.09 -0.88 4.01
C PRO A 184 -5.54 -2.30 4.20
N TYR A 185 -5.68 -2.82 5.39
CA TYR A 185 -5.23 -4.17 5.70
C TYR A 185 -6.04 -4.73 6.88
N LEU A 186 -5.89 -6.00 7.12
CA LEU A 186 -6.53 -6.95 8.04
C LEU A 186 -7.42 -6.38 9.15
N ASN A 187 -6.98 -5.36 9.88
CA ASN A 187 -7.72 -4.81 11.03
C ASN A 187 -8.37 -3.45 10.76
N ILE A 188 -8.52 -3.09 9.48
CA ILE A 188 -9.25 -1.89 9.09
C ILE A 188 -10.64 -2.30 8.63
N SER A 189 -11.66 -1.83 9.33
CA SER A 189 -13.05 -2.16 9.02
C SER A 189 -13.61 -1.23 7.93
N ARG A 190 -14.70 -1.68 7.31
CA ARG A 190 -15.47 -0.89 6.35
C ARG A 190 -15.89 0.48 6.93
N GLN A 191 -16.26 0.52 8.22
CA GLN A 191 -16.63 1.76 8.90
C GLN A 191 -15.44 2.72 9.01
N GLN A 192 -14.26 2.20 9.31
CA GLN A 192 -13.04 3.02 9.37
C GLN A 192 -12.66 3.56 7.99
N ILE A 193 -12.94 2.83 6.91
CA ILE A 193 -12.74 3.36 5.54
C ILE A 193 -13.69 4.54 5.30
N GLN A 194 -14.96 4.42 5.72
CA GLN A 194 -15.91 5.53 5.59
C GLN A 194 -15.44 6.77 6.37
N GLN A 195 -14.99 6.57 7.61
CA GLN A 195 -14.41 7.64 8.42
C GLN A 195 -13.19 8.27 7.75
N ALA A 196 -12.32 7.44 7.15
CA ALA A 196 -11.15 7.94 6.43
C ALA A 196 -11.54 8.85 5.26
N ILE A 197 -12.57 8.48 4.50
CA ILE A 197 -13.08 9.31 3.39
C ILE A 197 -13.55 10.68 3.92
N GLU A 198 -14.29 10.69 5.02
CA GLU A 198 -14.80 11.91 5.65
C GLU A 198 -13.66 12.81 6.16
N VAL A 199 -12.64 12.20 6.78
CA VAL A 199 -11.45 12.92 7.25
C VAL A 199 -10.70 13.53 6.07
N ILE A 200 -10.49 12.78 4.99
CA ILE A 200 -9.82 13.27 3.78
C ILE A 200 -10.59 14.48 3.21
N ALA A 201 -11.91 14.36 3.08
CA ALA A 201 -12.76 15.45 2.59
C ALA A 201 -12.60 16.71 3.46
N SER A 202 -12.64 16.55 4.79
CA SER A 202 -12.53 17.67 5.72
C SER A 202 -11.17 18.39 5.69
N VAL A 203 -10.12 17.71 5.26
CA VAL A 203 -8.78 18.32 5.11
C VAL A 203 -8.67 19.07 3.78
N LEU A 204 -9.41 18.64 2.78
CA LEU A 204 -9.39 19.24 1.44
C LEU A 204 -10.35 20.42 1.29
N GLU A 205 -11.37 20.54 2.16
CA GLU A 205 -12.29 21.68 2.13
C GLU A 205 -11.51 22.98 2.33
N PRO A 206 -11.69 23.97 1.45
CA PRO A 206 -11.08 25.27 1.69
C PRO A 206 -11.63 25.86 3.00
N HIS A 207 -10.76 26.45 3.81
CA HIS A 207 -11.18 27.16 5.00
C HIS A 207 -12.04 28.36 4.57
N SER A 208 -13.34 28.21 4.54
CA SER A 208 -14.30 29.27 4.19
C SER A 208 -14.53 30.26 5.32
N ALA A 209 -13.56 30.40 6.26
CA ALA A 209 -13.73 31.19 7.46
C ALA A 209 -12.77 32.39 7.51
N ALA A 210 -12.63 33.17 6.43
CA ALA A 210 -11.94 34.45 6.52
C ALA A 210 -12.47 35.50 5.53
N ALA A 211 -13.72 35.40 5.12
CA ALA A 211 -14.36 36.42 4.26
C ALA A 211 -15.65 36.96 4.93
N GLY A 212 -15.60 37.17 6.23
CA GLY A 212 -16.70 37.78 6.93
C GLY A 212 -16.19 38.95 7.78
N THR A 213 -16.62 40.14 7.42
CA THR A 213 -16.50 41.41 8.14
C THR A 213 -15.25 42.24 7.86
N LEU A 214 -15.18 42.82 6.67
CA LEU A 214 -14.81 44.21 6.58
C LEU A 214 -16.10 44.96 6.26
N GLY A 215 -16.88 45.22 7.29
CA GLY A 215 -18.08 46.03 7.22
C GLY A 215 -17.76 47.45 6.83
N SER A 216 -18.50 47.98 5.89
CA SER A 216 -18.57 49.36 5.52
C SER A 216 -18.79 50.24 6.75
N GLN A 217 -17.82 51.11 7.04
CA GLN A 217 -18.11 52.37 7.72
C GLN A 217 -17.82 53.49 6.73
N ALA A 218 -18.82 53.80 5.95
CA ALA A 218 -18.92 55.09 5.33
C ALA A 218 -19.31 56.09 6.42
N GLY A 219 -18.36 56.71 7.04
CA GLY A 219 -18.58 57.79 7.98
C GLY A 219 -18.74 59.09 7.20
N ARG A 220 -19.83 59.74 7.43
CA ARG A 220 -20.23 61.06 6.91
C ARG A 220 -19.28 62.13 7.33
N GLY A 221 -19.19 63.13 6.46
CA GLY A 221 -18.34 64.24 6.54
C GLY A 221 -18.65 65.27 7.63
N ALA A 222 -17.78 66.23 7.72
CA ALA A 222 -18.12 67.57 8.10
C ALA A 222 -17.02 68.50 7.60
N SER A 223 -17.46 69.52 6.94
CA SER A 223 -16.79 70.67 6.45
C SER A 223 -16.31 71.63 7.54
N ALA A 224 -15.35 72.41 7.17
CA ALA A 224 -15.02 73.80 7.58
C ALA A 224 -13.57 73.84 8.06
N GLY A 225 -12.70 74.61 7.46
CA GLY A 225 -12.70 76.02 7.32
C GLY A 225 -11.42 76.56 7.92
N TYR A 226 -10.66 77.31 7.08
CA TYR A 226 -9.44 78.06 7.27
C TYR A 226 -8.14 77.35 6.98
#